data_080d89907c713a5a59bd3489a4dda3ca
#
_entry.id   080d89907c713a5a59bd3489a4dda3ca
#
_cell.length_a   1.000
_cell.length_b   1.000
_cell.length_c   1.000
_cell.angle_alpha   90.00
_cell.angle_beta   90.00
_cell.angle_gamma   90.00
#
_symmetry.space_group_name_H-M   'P 1'
#
loop_
_entity.id
_entity.type
_entity.pdbx_description
1 polymer ?
#
loop_
_entity_poly.entity_id
_entity_poly.type
_entity_poly.pdbx_seq_one_letter_code
_entity_poly.pdbx_strand_id
1 'polypeptide(L)'
;RKTKNDIRDAEAIAKALRNDDYSSVATPDEEDEAIREFIRAREDVRMELKRCKQHIMAFCNRHGQHYEETGWTQKHMKWLNNLAFSQPVLKETLNSLLLEYEYLTEKLEEKDRRIEEFAQMDKYRESVHKLTCFKGIKTLTALAVIVEIGDFARFMKAKNFVAYLGLSVGEQSSGNDHNQTGITKQGNRFIRKLLTEAAQCFSRATSKKSKELKKRQEGNVEEVIAYADKANERLRKRYRH
;
A
#
# COMPACT_ATOMS: atom_id res chain seq x y z
N ARG A 1 1.00 -14.61 -31.73
CA ARG A 1 1.85 -14.96 -30.56
C ARG A 1 3.27 -14.49 -30.89
N LYS A 2 3.75 -13.40 -30.29
CA LYS A 2 5.14 -12.96 -30.49
C LYS A 2 6.05 -13.96 -29.76
N THR A 3 6.87 -14.67 -30.50
CA THR A 3 7.89 -15.55 -29.94
C THR A 3 8.93 -14.66 -29.25
N LYS A 4 9.09 -14.79 -27.92
CA LYS A 4 10.12 -14.12 -27.16
C LYS A 4 11.47 -14.71 -27.60
N ASN A 5 12.40 -13.81 -27.99
CA ASN A 5 13.74 -14.21 -28.43
C ASN A 5 14.73 -13.12 -28.00
N ASP A 6 15.68 -13.49 -27.17
CA ASP A 6 16.67 -12.57 -26.58
C ASP A 6 17.51 -11.85 -27.64
N ILE A 7 17.79 -12.50 -28.79
CA ILE A 7 18.51 -11.86 -29.91
C ILE A 7 17.70 -10.72 -30.52
N ARG A 8 16.38 -10.94 -30.70
CA ARG A 8 15.49 -9.89 -31.26
C ARG A 8 15.29 -8.75 -30.25
N ASP A 9 15.22 -9.07 -28.97
CA ASP A 9 15.11 -8.07 -27.91
C ASP A 9 16.39 -7.23 -27.83
N ALA A 10 17.58 -7.86 -27.92
CA ALA A 10 18.86 -7.17 -27.99
C ALA A 10 18.98 -6.27 -29.24
N GLU A 11 18.56 -6.76 -30.43
CA GLU A 11 18.52 -5.95 -31.66
C GLU A 11 17.56 -4.75 -31.52
N ALA A 12 16.41 -4.94 -30.91
CA ALA A 12 15.44 -3.86 -30.69
C ALA A 12 16.01 -2.79 -29.75
N ILE A 13 16.68 -3.18 -28.68
CA ILE A 13 17.38 -2.27 -27.75
C ILE A 13 18.49 -1.51 -28.49
N ALA A 14 19.32 -2.23 -29.26
CA ALA A 14 20.41 -1.60 -30.02
C ALA A 14 19.91 -0.59 -31.07
N LYS A 15 18.78 -0.90 -31.74
CA LYS A 15 18.13 0.02 -32.70
C LYS A 15 17.56 1.25 -31.98
N ALA A 16 16.88 1.06 -30.84
CA ALA A 16 16.34 2.17 -30.07
C ALA A 16 17.45 3.11 -29.57
N LEU A 17 18.55 2.56 -29.05
CA LEU A 17 19.72 3.34 -28.62
C LEU A 17 20.36 4.10 -29.79
N ARG A 18 20.54 3.46 -30.95
CA ARG A 18 21.13 4.10 -32.12
C ARG A 18 20.29 5.25 -32.66
N ASN A 19 18.97 5.14 -32.56
CA ASN A 19 18.03 6.12 -33.11
C ASN A 19 17.56 7.15 -32.06
N ASP A 20 18.08 7.12 -30.81
CA ASP A 20 17.61 7.95 -29.70
C ASP A 20 16.11 7.79 -29.42
N ASP A 21 15.53 6.64 -29.78
CA ASP A 21 14.11 6.30 -29.59
C ASP A 21 13.91 5.54 -28.28
N TYR A 22 14.26 6.18 -27.21
CA TYR A 22 14.03 5.66 -25.85
C TYR A 22 13.69 6.79 -24.88
N SER A 23 12.97 6.42 -23.82
CA SER A 23 12.71 7.31 -22.70
C SER A 23 13.54 6.84 -21.51
N SER A 24 14.36 7.73 -20.95
CA SER A 24 15.12 7.40 -19.74
C SER A 24 14.18 7.10 -18.58
N VAL A 25 14.46 6.04 -17.85
CA VAL A 25 13.73 5.67 -16.64
C VAL A 25 14.49 6.23 -15.44
N ALA A 26 13.79 6.92 -14.55
CA ALA A 26 14.38 7.33 -13.28
C ALA A 26 14.71 6.09 -12.44
N THR A 27 15.99 5.87 -12.19
CA THR A 27 16.46 4.83 -11.28
C THR A 27 16.50 5.41 -9.88
N PRO A 28 16.01 4.69 -8.86
CA PRO A 28 16.19 5.09 -7.47
C PRO A 28 17.67 5.08 -7.12
N ASP A 29 18.07 5.87 -6.15
CA ASP A 29 19.38 5.71 -5.55
C ASP A 29 19.42 4.46 -4.64
N GLU A 30 20.63 4.11 -4.19
CA GLU A 30 20.84 2.88 -3.41
C GLU A 30 20.07 2.86 -2.09
N GLU A 31 19.92 4.02 -1.43
CA GLU A 31 19.19 4.16 -0.17
C GLU A 31 17.68 4.00 -0.40
N ASP A 32 17.12 4.66 -1.43
CA ASP A 32 15.71 4.51 -1.80
C ASP A 32 15.39 3.06 -2.18
N GLU A 33 16.27 2.39 -2.92
CA GLU A 33 16.08 0.98 -3.28
C GLU A 33 16.09 0.08 -2.06
N ALA A 34 17.00 0.28 -1.12
CA ALA A 34 17.06 -0.49 0.12
C ALA A 34 15.78 -0.33 0.97
N ILE A 35 15.28 0.91 1.10
CA ILE A 35 14.04 1.18 1.83
C ILE A 35 12.82 0.61 1.10
N ARG A 36 12.78 0.67 -0.24
CA ARG A 36 11.75 0.02 -1.06
C ARG A 36 11.66 -1.48 -0.79
N GLU A 37 12.80 -2.18 -0.82
CA GLU A 37 12.86 -3.61 -0.53
C GLU A 37 12.41 -3.91 0.90
N PHE A 38 12.79 -3.09 1.88
CA PHE A 38 12.33 -3.25 3.26
C PHE A 38 10.81 -3.10 3.40
N ILE A 39 10.23 -2.10 2.73
CA ILE A 39 8.77 -1.86 2.74
C ILE A 39 8.03 -3.02 2.04
N ARG A 40 8.57 -3.56 0.95
CA ARG A 40 8.02 -4.73 0.26
C ARG A 40 8.08 -5.98 1.14
N ALA A 41 9.22 -6.23 1.78
CA ALA A 41 9.36 -7.32 2.75
C ALA A 41 8.40 -7.18 3.95
N ARG A 42 8.10 -5.95 4.39
CA ARG A 42 7.04 -5.71 5.39
C ARG A 42 5.66 -6.11 4.86
N GLU A 43 5.36 -5.80 3.60
CA GLU A 43 4.08 -6.17 2.99
C GLU A 43 3.93 -7.70 2.88
N ASP A 44 5.01 -8.42 2.59
CA ASP A 44 5.02 -9.88 2.55
C ASP A 44 4.68 -10.46 3.94
N VAL A 45 5.30 -9.97 5.01
CA VAL A 45 4.96 -10.36 6.39
C VAL A 45 3.48 -10.07 6.70
N ARG A 46 2.95 -8.93 6.26
CA ARG A 46 1.53 -8.61 6.44
C ARG A 46 0.62 -9.60 5.73
N MET A 47 1.02 -10.06 4.53
CA MET A 47 0.26 -11.06 3.77
C MET A 47 0.34 -12.44 4.42
N GLU A 48 1.48 -12.83 4.94
CA GLU A 48 1.68 -14.07 5.71
C GLU A 48 0.82 -14.06 6.97
N LEU A 49 0.84 -12.97 7.74
CA LEU A 49 -0.01 -12.82 8.93
C LEU A 49 -1.50 -12.93 8.58
N LYS A 50 -1.91 -12.35 7.44
CA LYS A 50 -3.31 -12.50 6.96
C LYS A 50 -3.64 -13.95 6.66
N ARG A 51 -2.74 -14.69 6.00
CA ARG A 51 -2.93 -16.13 5.70
C ARG A 51 -3.00 -16.95 6.99
N CYS A 52 -2.08 -16.71 7.92
CA CYS A 52 -2.08 -17.38 9.23
C CYS A 52 -3.41 -17.16 9.96
N LYS A 53 -3.90 -15.93 10.02
CA LYS A 53 -5.23 -15.61 10.57
C LYS A 53 -6.36 -16.41 9.90
N GLN A 54 -6.32 -16.51 8.57
CA GLN A 54 -7.32 -17.29 7.82
C GLN A 54 -7.21 -18.79 8.11
N HIS A 55 -6.00 -19.33 8.24
CA HIS A 55 -5.77 -20.73 8.60
C HIS A 55 -6.32 -21.05 9.99
N ILE A 56 -6.06 -20.19 11.00
CA ILE A 56 -6.59 -20.36 12.36
C ILE A 56 -8.13 -20.42 12.33
N MET A 57 -8.77 -19.45 11.66
CA MET A 57 -10.23 -19.40 11.60
C MET A 57 -10.82 -20.60 10.83
N ALA A 58 -10.18 -20.99 9.72
CA ALA A 58 -10.59 -22.17 8.96
C ALA A 58 -10.42 -23.46 9.76
N PHE A 59 -9.35 -23.57 10.55
CA PHE A 59 -9.14 -24.69 11.48
C PHE A 59 -10.24 -24.75 12.53
N CYS A 60 -10.52 -23.64 13.22
CA CYS A 60 -11.59 -23.57 14.21
C CYS A 60 -12.95 -23.99 13.62
N ASN A 61 -13.32 -23.43 12.48
CA ASN A 61 -14.59 -23.73 11.81
C ASN A 61 -14.74 -25.19 11.43
N ARG A 62 -13.67 -25.85 10.91
CA ARG A 62 -13.69 -27.29 10.59
C ARG A 62 -13.95 -28.17 11.81
N HIS A 63 -13.60 -27.69 13.01
CA HIS A 63 -13.80 -28.42 14.27
C HIS A 63 -14.99 -27.92 15.09
N GLY A 64 -15.94 -27.20 14.43
CA GLY A 64 -17.17 -26.75 15.02
C GLY A 64 -17.01 -25.62 16.07
N GLN A 65 -15.84 -24.97 16.07
CA GLN A 65 -15.55 -23.84 16.97
C GLN A 65 -15.82 -22.52 16.26
N HIS A 66 -16.88 -21.84 16.64
CA HIS A 66 -17.30 -20.59 16.00
C HIS A 66 -17.21 -19.43 16.99
N TYR A 67 -16.64 -18.30 16.52
CA TYR A 67 -16.57 -17.06 17.26
C TYR A 67 -17.44 -15.99 16.60
N GLU A 68 -18.47 -15.54 17.31
CA GLU A 68 -19.52 -14.67 16.74
C GLU A 68 -19.20 -13.16 16.81
N GLU A 69 -18.19 -12.79 17.59
CA GLU A 69 -17.83 -11.37 17.76
C GLU A 69 -16.67 -10.95 16.86
N THR A 70 -16.21 -9.70 17.01
CA THR A 70 -15.05 -9.17 16.26
C THR A 70 -13.79 -9.97 16.55
N GLY A 71 -13.23 -10.57 15.52
CA GLY A 71 -12.00 -11.36 15.61
C GLY A 71 -10.76 -10.51 15.91
N TRP A 72 -9.71 -11.18 16.41
CA TRP A 72 -8.35 -10.63 16.65
C TRP A 72 -8.31 -9.54 17.72
N THR A 73 -9.28 -9.54 18.64
CA THR A 73 -9.29 -8.75 19.87
C THR A 73 -8.67 -9.56 21.02
N GLN A 74 -8.33 -8.90 22.13
CA GLN A 74 -7.87 -9.63 23.34
C GLN A 74 -8.87 -10.69 23.80
N LYS A 75 -10.19 -10.41 23.67
CA LYS A 75 -11.26 -11.36 23.99
C LYS A 75 -11.22 -12.58 23.07
N HIS A 76 -11.02 -12.36 21.76
CA HIS A 76 -10.87 -13.44 20.79
C HIS A 76 -9.63 -14.29 21.07
N MET A 77 -8.48 -13.67 21.38
CA MET A 77 -7.26 -14.41 21.73
C MET A 77 -7.43 -15.26 22.99
N LYS A 78 -8.11 -14.75 24.02
CA LYS A 78 -8.48 -15.54 25.21
C LYS A 78 -9.37 -16.71 24.85
N TRP A 79 -10.36 -16.51 23.98
CA TRP A 79 -11.23 -17.59 23.50
C TRP A 79 -10.42 -18.65 22.75
N LEU A 80 -9.56 -18.30 21.80
CA LEU A 80 -8.69 -19.24 21.07
C LEU A 80 -7.81 -20.06 22.01
N ASN A 81 -7.19 -19.42 23.00
CA ASN A 81 -6.34 -20.08 23.98
C ASN A 81 -7.10 -21.06 24.87
N ASN A 82 -8.39 -20.81 25.14
CA ASN A 82 -9.24 -21.64 26.00
C ASN A 82 -10.00 -22.73 25.25
N LEU A 83 -9.87 -22.82 23.93
CA LEU A 83 -10.52 -23.86 23.14
C LEU A 83 -10.05 -25.25 23.58
N ALA A 84 -11.01 -26.13 23.81
CA ALA A 84 -10.79 -27.56 24.05
C ALA A 84 -11.26 -28.37 22.84
N PHE A 85 -10.56 -29.45 22.58
CA PHE A 85 -10.88 -30.40 21.51
C PHE A 85 -10.96 -31.81 22.06
N SER A 86 -11.73 -32.67 21.40
CA SER A 86 -11.86 -34.10 21.76
C SER A 86 -10.53 -34.86 21.63
N GLN A 87 -9.67 -34.41 20.68
CA GLN A 87 -8.36 -34.97 20.44
C GLN A 87 -7.27 -33.99 20.86
N PRO A 88 -6.34 -34.35 21.76
CA PRO A 88 -5.25 -33.48 22.22
C PRO A 88 -4.40 -32.91 21.07
N VAL A 89 -4.14 -33.69 20.02
CA VAL A 89 -3.36 -33.28 18.83
C VAL A 89 -3.96 -32.07 18.13
N LEU A 90 -5.30 -31.89 18.16
CA LEU A 90 -5.93 -30.69 17.60
C LEU A 90 -5.56 -29.44 18.41
N LYS A 91 -5.43 -29.57 19.73
CA LYS A 91 -4.96 -28.46 20.56
C LYS A 91 -3.50 -28.11 20.30
N GLU A 92 -2.66 -29.12 20.11
CA GLU A 92 -1.25 -28.90 19.71
C GLU A 92 -1.15 -28.19 18.36
N THR A 93 -1.97 -28.61 17.39
CA THR A 93 -2.06 -27.96 16.09
C THR A 93 -2.48 -26.50 16.20
N LEU A 94 -3.52 -26.20 16.99
CA LEU A 94 -3.94 -24.81 17.22
C LEU A 94 -2.84 -24.01 17.90
N ASN A 95 -2.16 -24.55 18.91
CA ASN A 95 -1.08 -23.87 19.60
C ASN A 95 0.07 -23.53 18.64
N SER A 96 0.44 -24.44 17.74
CA SER A 96 1.45 -24.16 16.69
C SER A 96 1.05 -23.00 15.78
N LEU A 97 -0.21 -22.95 15.34
CA LEU A 97 -0.73 -21.84 14.53
C LEU A 97 -0.76 -20.52 15.31
N LEU A 98 -1.05 -20.55 16.60
CA LEU A 98 -1.03 -19.36 17.46
C LEU A 98 0.39 -18.83 17.67
N LEU A 99 1.38 -19.69 17.84
CA LEU A 99 2.79 -19.28 17.89
C LEU A 99 3.26 -18.62 16.60
N GLU A 100 2.86 -19.18 15.44
CA GLU A 100 3.14 -18.55 14.14
C GLU A 100 2.47 -17.17 14.04
N TYR A 101 1.23 -17.04 14.48
CA TYR A 101 0.53 -15.76 14.52
C TYR A 101 1.24 -14.73 15.40
N GLU A 102 1.68 -15.10 16.60
CA GLU A 102 2.42 -14.24 17.53
C GLU A 102 3.74 -13.78 16.89
N TYR A 103 4.54 -14.70 16.36
CA TYR A 103 5.79 -14.40 15.67
C TYR A 103 5.60 -13.42 14.51
N LEU A 104 4.61 -13.65 13.64
CA LEU A 104 4.33 -12.78 12.50
C LEU A 104 3.83 -11.40 12.93
N THR A 105 3.10 -11.33 14.06
CA THR A 105 2.62 -10.06 14.62
C THR A 105 3.79 -9.22 15.13
N GLU A 106 4.68 -9.80 15.94
CA GLU A 106 5.89 -9.14 16.46
C GLU A 106 6.80 -8.68 15.32
N LYS A 107 7.02 -9.55 14.34
CA LYS A 107 7.84 -9.23 13.15
C LYS A 107 7.26 -8.08 12.34
N LEU A 108 5.93 -7.99 12.22
CA LEU A 108 5.26 -6.88 11.54
C LEU A 108 5.40 -5.58 12.32
N GLU A 109 5.22 -5.61 13.63
CA GLU A 109 5.37 -4.45 14.53
C GLU A 109 6.82 -3.92 14.52
N GLU A 110 7.80 -4.81 14.52
CA GLU A 110 9.21 -4.42 14.38
C GLU A 110 9.47 -3.70 13.06
N LYS A 111 8.97 -4.25 11.95
CA LYS A 111 9.12 -3.61 10.64
C LYS A 111 8.41 -2.26 10.58
N ASP A 112 7.23 -2.13 11.16
CA ASP A 112 6.50 -0.87 11.23
C ASP A 112 7.29 0.18 12.03
N ARG A 113 7.89 -0.19 13.15
CA ARG A 113 8.76 0.71 13.94
C ARG A 113 9.98 1.16 13.13
N ARG A 114 10.64 0.25 12.40
CA ARG A 114 11.80 0.61 11.55
C ARG A 114 11.39 1.57 10.42
N ILE A 115 10.21 1.42 9.86
CA ILE A 115 9.68 2.35 8.83
C ILE A 115 9.45 3.74 9.42
N GLU A 116 8.95 3.85 10.66
CA GLU A 116 8.85 5.14 11.35
C GLU A 116 10.23 5.79 11.55
N GLU A 117 11.27 5.00 11.88
CA GLU A 117 12.64 5.49 12.00
C GLU A 117 13.20 5.97 10.65
N PHE A 118 13.04 5.22 9.56
CA PHE A 118 13.45 5.66 8.22
C PHE A 118 12.75 6.95 7.80
N ALA A 119 11.49 7.10 8.14
CA ALA A 119 10.73 8.33 7.84
C ALA A 119 11.27 9.56 8.57
N GLN A 120 12.06 9.40 9.65
CA GLN A 120 12.70 10.50 10.38
C GLN A 120 14.10 10.85 9.85
N MET A 121 14.65 10.07 8.90
CA MET A 121 15.92 10.41 8.26
C MET A 121 15.82 11.76 7.54
N ASP A 122 16.89 12.54 7.54
CA ASP A 122 16.90 13.92 7.00
C ASP A 122 16.39 14.00 5.57
N LYS A 123 16.70 12.99 4.75
CA LYS A 123 16.25 12.88 3.36
C LYS A 123 14.72 12.82 3.21
N TYR A 124 14.02 12.17 4.14
CA TYR A 124 12.59 11.86 3.99
C TYR A 124 11.68 12.65 4.91
N ARG A 125 12.18 13.07 6.07
CA ARG A 125 11.39 13.65 7.15
C ARG A 125 10.45 14.77 6.70
N GLU A 126 10.96 15.74 5.97
CA GLU A 126 10.17 16.89 5.52
C GLU A 126 9.07 16.44 4.54
N SER A 127 9.41 15.63 3.55
CA SER A 127 8.47 15.14 2.54
C SER A 127 7.40 14.22 3.13
N VAL A 128 7.78 13.34 4.06
CA VAL A 128 6.83 12.49 4.80
C VAL A 128 5.89 13.35 5.63
N HIS A 129 6.42 14.34 6.36
CA HIS A 129 5.64 15.23 7.19
C HIS A 129 4.61 16.02 6.36
N LYS A 130 4.99 16.54 5.20
CA LYS A 130 4.07 17.20 4.27
C LYS A 130 2.97 16.25 3.75
N LEU A 131 3.33 15.04 3.34
CA LEU A 131 2.37 14.07 2.81
C LEU A 131 1.39 13.57 3.88
N THR A 132 1.81 13.46 5.13
CA THR A 132 0.93 13.03 6.22
C THR A 132 -0.13 14.07 6.62
N CYS A 133 -0.07 15.29 6.09
CA CYS A 133 -1.14 16.29 6.19
C CYS A 133 -2.42 15.86 5.47
N PHE A 134 -2.32 14.95 4.51
CA PHE A 134 -3.47 14.44 3.77
C PHE A 134 -4.16 13.31 4.54
N LYS A 135 -5.50 13.37 4.58
CA LYS A 135 -6.31 12.33 5.22
C LYS A 135 -6.10 10.99 4.50
N GLY A 136 -5.89 9.92 5.28
CA GLY A 136 -5.63 8.58 4.76
C GLY A 136 -4.17 8.27 4.47
N ILE A 137 -3.30 9.28 4.36
CA ILE A 137 -1.86 9.07 4.18
C ILE A 137 -1.19 9.10 5.56
N LYS A 138 -0.64 7.96 5.98
CA LYS A 138 0.19 7.81 7.18
C LYS A 138 1.65 7.60 6.77
N THR A 139 2.55 7.49 7.73
CA THR A 139 4.00 7.40 7.53
C THR A 139 4.38 6.32 6.52
N LEU A 140 3.90 5.09 6.67
CA LEU A 140 4.17 4.00 5.73
C LEU A 140 3.79 4.38 4.28
N THR A 141 2.58 4.92 4.08
CA THR A 141 2.11 5.30 2.74
C THR A 141 2.92 6.46 2.18
N ALA A 142 3.24 7.46 3.01
CA ALA A 142 4.03 8.61 2.60
C ALA A 142 5.45 8.20 2.19
N LEU A 143 6.14 7.44 3.04
CA LEU A 143 7.50 6.97 2.74
C LEU A 143 7.51 6.05 1.51
N ALA A 144 6.58 5.08 1.42
CA ALA A 144 6.47 4.20 0.26
C ALA A 144 6.28 4.99 -1.05
N VAL A 145 5.42 6.02 -1.04
CA VAL A 145 5.20 6.88 -2.20
C VAL A 145 6.48 7.64 -2.57
N ILE A 146 7.23 8.15 -1.60
CA ILE A 146 8.48 8.88 -1.83
C ILE A 146 9.51 7.98 -2.48
N VAL A 147 9.84 6.84 -1.88
CA VAL A 147 10.90 5.95 -2.36
C VAL A 147 10.54 5.19 -3.65
N GLU A 148 9.26 4.93 -3.90
CA GLU A 148 8.81 4.26 -5.13
C GLU A 148 8.71 5.23 -6.33
N ILE A 149 8.45 6.50 -6.08
CA ILE A 149 8.26 7.50 -7.12
C ILE A 149 9.58 8.24 -7.42
N GLY A 150 10.39 8.51 -6.38
CA GLY A 150 11.59 9.34 -6.49
C GLY A 150 11.23 10.79 -6.79
N ASP A 151 11.77 11.34 -7.86
CA ASP A 151 11.51 12.72 -8.25
C ASP A 151 10.12 12.93 -8.84
N PHE A 152 9.28 13.69 -8.12
CA PHE A 152 7.95 14.08 -8.58
C PHE A 152 7.96 15.15 -9.67
N ALA A 153 9.05 15.93 -9.82
CA ALA A 153 9.17 16.98 -10.84
C ALA A 153 9.14 16.42 -12.27
N ARG A 154 9.48 15.13 -12.44
CA ARG A 154 9.36 14.44 -13.73
C ARG A 154 7.93 14.36 -14.27
N PHE A 155 6.93 14.56 -13.43
CA PHE A 155 5.53 14.59 -13.85
C PHE A 155 5.06 16.03 -14.11
N MET A 156 5.15 16.50 -15.34
CA MET A 156 4.71 17.86 -15.70
C MET A 156 3.26 18.16 -15.34
N LYS A 157 2.40 17.16 -15.28
CA LYS A 157 0.96 17.29 -14.97
C LYS A 157 0.50 16.14 -14.08
N ALA A 158 -0.47 16.41 -13.20
CA ALA A 158 -1.06 15.39 -12.33
C ALA A 158 -1.59 14.16 -13.11
N LYS A 159 -2.13 14.36 -14.32
CA LYS A 159 -2.61 13.27 -15.18
C LYS A 159 -1.50 12.28 -15.57
N ASN A 160 -0.25 12.76 -15.72
CA ASN A 160 0.88 11.90 -16.05
C ASN A 160 1.23 10.99 -14.88
N PHE A 161 1.17 11.52 -13.66
CA PHE A 161 1.31 10.71 -12.43
C PHE A 161 0.19 9.66 -12.28
N VAL A 162 -1.05 10.04 -12.55
CA VAL A 162 -2.21 9.11 -12.53
C VAL A 162 -2.03 7.99 -13.57
N ALA A 163 -1.54 8.33 -14.77
CA ALA A 163 -1.23 7.35 -15.83
C ALA A 163 -0.08 6.42 -15.41
N TYR A 164 1.00 6.98 -14.83
CA TYR A 164 2.14 6.21 -14.31
C TYR A 164 1.71 5.17 -13.27
N LEU A 165 0.71 5.48 -12.45
CA LEU A 165 0.14 4.54 -11.47
C LEU A 165 -0.86 3.54 -12.09
N GLY A 166 -1.18 3.66 -13.39
CA GLY A 166 -2.16 2.84 -14.06
C GLY A 166 -3.60 3.07 -13.57
N LEU A 167 -3.88 4.28 -13.09
CA LEU A 167 -5.21 4.73 -12.65
C LEU A 167 -5.97 5.49 -13.76
N SER A 168 -5.34 5.73 -14.91
CA SER A 168 -6.03 6.29 -16.08
C SER A 168 -6.99 5.28 -16.68
N VAL A 169 -8.09 5.78 -17.22
CA VAL A 169 -9.05 4.96 -17.97
C VAL A 169 -8.39 4.52 -19.28
N GLY A 170 -8.49 3.24 -19.60
CA GLY A 170 -8.07 2.72 -20.91
C GLY A 170 -9.14 3.02 -21.96
N GLU A 171 -8.72 3.12 -23.19
CA GLU A 171 -9.59 3.33 -24.35
C GLU A 171 -9.32 2.26 -25.40
N GLN A 172 -10.38 1.67 -25.93
CA GLN A 172 -10.37 0.79 -27.08
C GLN A 172 -11.33 1.37 -28.11
N SER A 173 -10.84 2.33 -28.90
CA SER A 173 -11.64 2.99 -29.91
C SER A 173 -11.20 2.53 -31.31
N SER A 174 -12.19 2.27 -32.18
CA SER A 174 -11.94 1.99 -33.59
C SER A 174 -12.95 2.76 -34.45
N GLY A 175 -12.48 3.55 -35.38
CA GLY A 175 -13.35 4.40 -36.22
C GLY A 175 -14.12 5.41 -35.39
N ASN A 176 -15.45 5.39 -35.48
CA ASN A 176 -16.35 6.29 -34.76
C ASN A 176 -16.80 5.74 -33.38
N ASP A 177 -16.39 4.52 -33.02
CA ASP A 177 -16.75 3.89 -31.75
C ASP A 177 -15.73 4.23 -30.67
N HIS A 178 -16.16 5.00 -29.66
CA HIS A 178 -15.35 5.34 -28.50
C HIS A 178 -15.74 4.45 -27.32
N ASN A 179 -14.95 3.41 -27.06
CA ASN A 179 -15.15 2.51 -25.91
C ASN A 179 -14.13 2.79 -24.81
N GLN A 180 -14.59 3.34 -23.69
CA GLN A 180 -13.79 3.47 -22.48
C GLN A 180 -13.80 2.15 -21.72
N THR A 181 -12.61 1.62 -21.44
CA THR A 181 -12.42 0.45 -20.57
C THR A 181 -12.21 0.88 -19.12
N GLY A 182 -12.07 -0.07 -18.20
CA GLY A 182 -11.64 0.23 -16.84
C GLY A 182 -10.23 0.85 -16.76
N ILE A 183 -9.69 1.04 -15.56
CA ILE A 183 -8.34 1.55 -15.37
C ILE A 183 -7.30 0.62 -16.02
N THR A 184 -6.24 1.18 -16.60
CA THR A 184 -5.22 0.43 -17.35
C THR A 184 -4.48 -0.60 -16.51
N LYS A 185 -4.36 -0.37 -15.20
CA LYS A 185 -3.59 -1.19 -14.25
C LYS A 185 -2.10 -1.34 -14.61
N GLN A 186 -1.61 -0.62 -15.61
CA GLN A 186 -0.21 -0.52 -15.94
C GLN A 186 0.51 0.34 -14.89
N GLY A 187 1.73 -0.04 -14.50
CA GLY A 187 2.50 0.70 -13.52
C GLY A 187 2.49 0.11 -12.10
N ASN A 188 2.92 0.88 -11.11
CA ASN A 188 3.19 0.40 -9.76
C ASN A 188 1.93 -0.06 -9.01
N ARG A 189 1.76 -1.40 -8.95
CA ARG A 189 0.62 -2.04 -8.27
C ARG A 189 0.59 -1.75 -6.77
N PHE A 190 1.76 -1.68 -6.15
CA PHE A 190 1.88 -1.49 -4.70
C PHE A 190 1.40 -0.10 -4.28
N ILE A 191 1.90 0.96 -4.94
CA ILE A 191 1.46 2.33 -4.67
C ILE A 191 -0.02 2.53 -5.01
N ARG A 192 -0.49 1.98 -6.14
CA ARG A 192 -1.92 2.02 -6.48
C ARG A 192 -2.79 1.43 -5.37
N LYS A 193 -2.38 0.28 -4.79
CA LYS A 193 -3.06 -0.34 -3.65
C LYS A 193 -3.09 0.59 -2.44
N LEU A 194 -1.93 1.12 -2.01
CA LEU A 194 -1.83 2.00 -0.85
C LEU A 194 -2.70 3.26 -1.00
N LEU A 195 -2.68 3.89 -2.18
CA LEU A 195 -3.50 5.08 -2.45
C LEU A 195 -5.00 4.75 -2.49
N THR A 196 -5.38 3.58 -3.00
CA THR A 196 -6.77 3.11 -2.98
C THR A 196 -7.24 2.86 -1.55
N GLU A 197 -6.42 2.22 -0.72
CA GLU A 197 -6.71 2.02 0.71
C GLU A 197 -6.81 3.37 1.45
N ALA A 198 -5.90 4.31 1.17
CA ALA A 198 -5.95 5.66 1.72
C ALA A 198 -7.24 6.40 1.34
N ALA A 199 -7.71 6.25 0.10
CA ALA A 199 -8.93 6.87 -0.37
C ALA A 199 -10.20 6.34 0.34
N GLN A 200 -10.20 5.08 0.79
CA GLN A 200 -11.35 4.50 1.51
C GLN A 200 -11.67 5.24 2.83
N CYS A 201 -10.70 5.95 3.42
CA CYS A 201 -10.97 6.75 4.62
C CYS A 201 -12.02 7.86 4.39
N PHE A 202 -12.28 8.22 3.13
CA PHE A 202 -13.28 9.23 2.78
C PHE A 202 -14.72 8.68 2.76
N SER A 203 -14.94 7.37 2.76
CA SER A 203 -16.27 6.76 2.82
C SER A 203 -17.06 7.18 4.07
N ARG A 204 -16.36 7.30 5.20
CA ARG A 204 -16.93 7.68 6.52
C ARG A 204 -16.44 9.06 6.97
N ALA A 205 -15.91 9.87 6.04
CA ALA A 205 -15.29 11.14 6.42
C ALA A 205 -16.35 12.18 6.81
N THR A 206 -16.14 12.79 7.98
CA THR A 206 -16.85 13.99 8.41
C THR A 206 -16.12 15.24 7.90
N SER A 207 -16.79 16.41 7.95
CA SER A 207 -16.15 17.69 7.64
C SER A 207 -15.13 18.11 8.71
N LYS A 208 -15.25 17.59 9.94
CA LYS A 208 -14.33 17.92 11.03
C LYS A 208 -13.06 17.09 10.93
N LYS A 209 -11.90 17.74 11.14
CA LYS A 209 -10.61 17.06 11.26
C LYS A 209 -10.56 16.21 12.54
N SER A 210 -10.08 14.98 12.43
CA SER A 210 -9.80 14.17 13.62
C SER A 210 -8.63 14.74 14.43
N LYS A 211 -8.57 14.40 15.71
CA LYS A 211 -7.44 14.77 16.58
C LYS A 211 -6.11 14.27 16.01
N GLU A 212 -6.10 13.06 15.48
CA GLU A 212 -4.93 12.44 14.86
C GLU A 212 -4.44 13.22 13.62
N LEU A 213 -5.35 13.67 12.74
CA LEU A 213 -4.98 14.47 11.57
C LEU A 213 -4.41 15.83 12.00
N LYS A 214 -5.01 16.49 13.01
CA LYS A 214 -4.48 17.74 13.54
C LYS A 214 -3.06 17.58 14.06
N LYS A 215 -2.79 16.52 14.86
CA LYS A 215 -1.45 16.21 15.37
C LYS A 215 -0.43 16.00 14.24
N ARG A 216 -0.82 15.34 13.14
CA ARG A 216 0.08 15.14 11.98
C ARG A 216 0.35 16.43 11.19
N GLN A 217 -0.54 17.40 11.27
CA GLN A 217 -0.37 18.72 10.65
C GLN A 217 0.46 19.69 11.50
N GLU A 218 0.60 19.44 12.80
CA GLU A 218 1.40 20.28 13.70
C GLU A 218 2.85 20.40 13.20
N GLY A 219 3.40 21.61 13.20
CA GLY A 219 4.76 21.88 12.74
C GLY A 219 4.94 22.01 11.22
N ASN A 220 3.90 21.76 10.41
CA ASN A 220 3.94 22.08 8.98
C ASN A 220 3.63 23.56 8.74
N VAL A 221 4.13 24.11 7.64
CA VAL A 221 3.78 25.47 7.22
C VAL A 221 2.30 25.57 6.86
N GLU A 222 1.70 26.72 7.16
CA GLU A 222 0.25 26.92 7.00
C GLU A 222 -0.24 26.69 5.57
N GLU A 223 0.57 27.02 4.57
CA GLU A 223 0.26 26.80 3.15
C GLU A 223 0.06 25.31 2.81
N VAL A 224 0.91 24.43 3.35
CA VAL A 224 0.80 22.97 3.16
C VAL A 224 -0.45 22.44 3.83
N ILE A 225 -0.73 22.93 5.06
CA ILE A 225 -1.94 22.52 5.79
C ILE A 225 -3.20 22.97 5.03
N ALA A 226 -3.25 24.21 4.57
CA ALA A 226 -4.39 24.75 3.82
C ALA A 226 -4.60 24.01 2.51
N TYR A 227 -3.53 23.67 1.79
CA TYR A 227 -3.59 22.87 0.56
C TYR A 227 -4.14 21.47 0.83
N ALA A 228 -3.62 20.79 1.85
CA ALA A 228 -4.07 19.46 2.24
C ALA A 228 -5.55 19.46 2.66
N ASP A 229 -5.99 20.47 3.41
CA ASP A 229 -7.38 20.63 3.83
C ASP A 229 -8.33 20.83 2.64
N LYS A 230 -7.96 21.68 1.70
CA LYS A 230 -8.72 21.89 0.46
C LYS A 230 -8.82 20.59 -0.35
N ALA A 231 -7.74 19.84 -0.45
CA ALA A 231 -7.73 18.55 -1.13
C ALA A 231 -8.61 17.52 -0.40
N ASN A 232 -8.49 17.42 0.93
CA ASN A 232 -9.29 16.52 1.76
C ASN A 232 -10.79 16.82 1.62
N GLU A 233 -11.18 18.08 1.62
CA GLU A 233 -12.59 18.48 1.46
C GLU A 233 -13.12 18.16 0.04
N ARG A 234 -12.30 18.40 -1.00
CA ARG A 234 -12.65 18.04 -2.38
C ARG A 234 -12.86 16.55 -2.55
N LEU A 235 -11.94 15.72 -1.98
CA LEU A 235 -12.05 14.26 -2.03
C LEU A 235 -13.27 13.76 -1.26
N ARG A 236 -13.55 14.33 -0.09
CA ARG A 236 -14.74 14.00 0.70
C ARG A 236 -16.02 14.24 -0.07
N LYS A 237 -16.13 15.38 -0.76
CA LYS A 237 -17.30 15.70 -1.59
C LYS A 237 -17.45 14.71 -2.74
N ARG A 238 -16.36 14.43 -3.46
CA ARG A 238 -16.37 13.49 -4.61
C ARG A 238 -16.66 12.04 -4.24
N TYR A 239 -16.25 11.60 -3.05
CA TYR A 239 -16.49 10.22 -2.62
C TYR A 239 -17.95 9.94 -2.26
N ARG A 240 -18.74 10.98 -1.95
CA ARG A 240 -20.15 10.86 -1.57
C ARG A 240 -21.14 10.97 -2.74
N HIS A 241 -20.65 11.36 -3.90
CA HIS A 241 -21.39 11.39 -5.16
C HIS A 241 -21.03 10.17 -6.01
#